data_62f4121e07f211a87e40e5013f291ca5
#
_entry.id   62f4121e07f211a87e40e5013f291ca5
#
_cell.length_a   1.000
_cell.length_b   1.000
_cell.length_c   1.000
_cell.angle_alpha   90.00
_cell.angle_beta   90.00
_cell.angle_gamma   90.00
#
_symmetry.space_group_name_H-M   'P 1'
#
loop_
_entity.id
_entity.type
_entity.pdbx_description
1 polymer ?
#
loop_
_entity_poly.entity_id
_entity_poly.type
_entity_poly.pdbx_seq_one_letter_code
_entity_poly.pdbx_strand_id
1 'polypeptide(L)'
;MSIANIAENQASKTPRWLSSVALSSVLLLTACATPLKPVALPESRALVIDSATPAWAALHDNLPDDRNTSWFHIQDVGPEALRWRLAMIDTATVSLDAQYFIWKQDAVGSLMMERVLNAADRGVRVRMLLDDSFLSGEEDLMLEVDAHPNIELRIFNPFEVRSSSMSLRYLGNLNDFERTNHRMHNKLLIADGQVAIVGGRNIANEYFDFDAELNFRDFDVMTTGEILPDISNSFDHYWNSGWAYPISLVTHRTPDAAELAALRTRLRHNAAPLDAWHAPSDNEPETLPARWKSVAPDLIAGHARLLEDTPLITEKNLPVQAAEKITGLFAGTDREVVSISAYLIPSSELLALAQSLTAQGVRIRALTNSLASNNHIP
;
A
#
# COMPACT_ATOMS: atom_id res chain seq x y z
N MET A 1 -3.56 -72.66 20.90
CA MET A 1 -5.01 -72.51 21.16
C MET A 1 -5.39 -71.11 20.72
N SER A 2 -6.18 -71.04 19.71
CA SER A 2 -6.69 -69.86 18.99
C SER A 2 -7.71 -69.08 19.83
N ILE A 3 -7.70 -67.76 19.81
CA ILE A 3 -8.93 -66.95 19.83
C ILE A 3 -8.70 -65.76 18.88
N ALA A 4 -9.35 -65.85 17.74
CA ALA A 4 -9.53 -64.78 16.78
C ALA A 4 -10.90 -64.13 16.96
N ASN A 5 -11.04 -62.85 16.45
CA ASN A 5 -12.26 -62.08 16.17
C ASN A 5 -12.97 -61.48 17.41
N ILE A 6 -13.18 -60.18 17.43
CA ILE A 6 -14.17 -59.39 16.64
C ILE A 6 -13.84 -57.89 16.89
N ALA A 7 -13.50 -57.12 15.86
CA ALA A 7 -13.64 -55.67 15.85
C ALA A 7 -14.52 -55.30 14.67
N GLU A 8 -15.83 -55.18 14.91
CA GLU A 8 -16.81 -54.71 13.95
C GLU A 8 -16.66 -53.22 13.67
N ASN A 9 -16.50 -52.99 12.43
CA ASN A 9 -16.44 -51.75 11.69
C ASN A 9 -17.74 -50.96 11.82
N GLN A 10 -17.82 -49.93 12.67
CA GLN A 10 -18.87 -48.93 12.62
C GLN A 10 -18.40 -47.71 11.80
N ALA A 11 -18.40 -47.84 10.49
CA ALA A 11 -18.41 -46.71 9.59
C ALA A 11 -19.75 -45.98 9.73
N SER A 12 -19.73 -44.81 10.38
CA SER A 12 -20.88 -43.90 10.44
C SER A 12 -21.19 -43.41 9.02
N LYS A 13 -22.27 -43.96 8.44
CA LYS A 13 -22.82 -43.48 7.17
C LYS A 13 -23.46 -42.12 7.39
N THR A 14 -22.71 -41.04 7.13
CA THR A 14 -23.30 -39.70 6.95
C THR A 14 -24.34 -39.81 5.82
N PRO A 15 -25.55 -39.33 6.04
CA PRO A 15 -26.60 -39.49 5.03
C PRO A 15 -26.23 -38.65 3.79
N ARG A 16 -26.21 -39.31 2.64
CA ARG A 16 -25.87 -38.73 1.33
C ARG A 16 -26.64 -37.44 0.96
N TRP A 17 -27.82 -37.21 1.56
CA TRP A 17 -28.58 -35.99 1.33
C TRP A 17 -27.98 -34.74 1.96
N LEU A 18 -27.25 -34.86 3.09
CA LEU A 18 -26.51 -33.70 3.68
C LEU A 18 -25.38 -33.22 2.79
N SER A 19 -24.66 -34.13 2.14
CA SER A 19 -23.61 -33.77 1.17
C SER A 19 -24.19 -33.11 -0.09
N SER A 20 -25.39 -33.55 -0.53
CA SER A 20 -26.06 -32.96 -1.69
C SER A 20 -26.66 -31.59 -1.40
N VAL A 21 -27.17 -31.35 -0.20
CA VAL A 21 -27.70 -30.04 0.21
C VAL A 21 -26.57 -29.02 0.39
N ALA A 22 -25.44 -29.41 0.99
CA ALA A 22 -24.27 -28.54 1.13
C ALA A 22 -23.68 -28.16 -0.24
N LEU A 23 -23.58 -29.12 -1.17
CA LEU A 23 -23.07 -28.87 -2.52
C LEU A 23 -24.02 -27.97 -3.33
N SER A 24 -25.36 -28.16 -3.20
CA SER A 24 -26.34 -27.31 -3.86
C SER A 24 -26.37 -25.90 -3.29
N SER A 25 -26.12 -25.72 -1.99
CA SER A 25 -26.04 -24.40 -1.36
C SER A 25 -24.82 -23.62 -1.80
N VAL A 26 -23.68 -24.28 -1.98
CA VAL A 26 -22.45 -23.65 -2.52
C VAL A 26 -22.65 -23.27 -3.99
N LEU A 27 -23.29 -24.11 -4.80
CA LEU A 27 -23.57 -23.80 -6.22
C LEU A 27 -24.60 -22.65 -6.39
N LEU A 28 -25.52 -22.45 -5.46
CA LEU A 28 -26.48 -21.35 -5.51
C LEU A 28 -25.86 -19.99 -5.15
N LEU A 29 -24.81 -19.97 -4.34
CA LEU A 29 -24.08 -18.74 -3.99
C LEU A 29 -23.19 -18.24 -5.13
N THR A 30 -22.76 -19.11 -6.03
CA THR A 30 -21.92 -18.73 -7.20
C THR A 30 -22.75 -18.30 -8.42
N ALA A 31 -24.07 -18.48 -8.41
CA ALA A 31 -24.90 -18.31 -9.59
C ALA A 31 -25.35 -16.87 -9.88
N CYS A 32 -25.07 -15.90 -9.00
CA CYS A 32 -25.55 -14.52 -9.14
C CYS A 32 -24.46 -13.44 -9.23
N ALA A 33 -23.18 -13.83 -9.20
CA ALA A 33 -22.12 -12.85 -9.27
C ALA A 33 -21.84 -12.46 -10.73
N THR A 34 -22.15 -11.21 -11.09
CA THR A 34 -21.79 -10.65 -12.40
C THR A 34 -20.33 -10.18 -12.32
N PRO A 35 -19.41 -10.66 -13.17
CA PRO A 35 -18.02 -10.23 -13.10
C PRO A 35 -17.92 -8.71 -13.11
N LEU A 36 -17.13 -8.16 -12.19
CA LEU A 36 -16.83 -6.74 -12.16
C LEU A 36 -16.22 -6.29 -13.48
N LYS A 37 -16.61 -5.11 -13.92
CA LYS A 37 -16.14 -4.50 -15.17
C LYS A 37 -15.47 -3.17 -14.86
N PRO A 38 -14.47 -2.76 -15.64
CA PRO A 38 -13.87 -1.44 -15.47
C PRO A 38 -14.93 -0.33 -15.41
N VAL A 39 -14.76 0.61 -14.49
CA VAL A 39 -15.64 1.76 -14.31
C VAL A 39 -15.06 2.95 -15.05
N ALA A 40 -15.85 3.53 -15.96
CA ALA A 40 -15.49 4.77 -16.62
C ALA A 40 -15.82 5.96 -15.69
N LEU A 41 -14.80 6.61 -15.17
CA LEU A 41 -14.90 7.80 -14.34
C LEU A 41 -14.23 8.98 -15.04
N PRO A 42 -14.59 10.23 -14.71
CA PRO A 42 -13.84 11.39 -15.18
C PRO A 42 -12.36 11.25 -14.78
N GLU A 43 -11.47 11.58 -15.72
CA GLU A 43 -10.03 11.61 -15.40
C GLU A 43 -9.74 12.65 -14.31
N SER A 44 -8.90 12.28 -13.37
CA SER A 44 -8.37 13.15 -12.34
C SER A 44 -6.85 13.03 -12.30
N ARG A 45 -6.18 14.16 -12.32
CA ARG A 45 -4.71 14.21 -12.37
C ARG A 45 -4.13 14.87 -11.12
N ALA A 46 -2.86 14.58 -10.87
CA ALA A 46 -2.08 15.25 -9.84
C ALA A 46 -2.16 16.77 -10.00
N LEU A 47 -2.28 17.48 -8.88
CA LEU A 47 -2.17 18.93 -8.84
C LEU A 47 -0.74 19.29 -8.42
N VAL A 48 -0.14 20.19 -9.16
CA VAL A 48 1.19 20.74 -8.87
C VAL A 48 1.01 22.22 -8.58
N ILE A 49 1.62 22.70 -7.51
CA ILE A 49 1.60 24.15 -7.19
C ILE A 49 2.69 24.87 -7.99
N ASP A 50 2.31 26.04 -8.56
CA ASP A 50 3.24 26.89 -9.30
C ASP A 50 4.11 27.74 -8.37
N SER A 51 3.68 27.94 -7.12
CA SER A 51 4.39 28.74 -6.11
C SER A 51 4.58 27.96 -4.82
N ALA A 52 5.82 27.83 -4.37
CA ALA A 52 6.13 27.17 -3.11
C ALA A 52 5.53 27.91 -1.92
N THR A 53 4.83 27.19 -1.04
CA THR A 53 4.48 27.72 0.29
C THR A 53 5.76 27.94 1.11
N PRO A 54 5.71 28.71 2.22
CA PRO A 54 6.89 28.94 3.05
C PRO A 54 7.61 27.66 3.51
N ALA A 55 6.85 26.56 3.72
CA ALA A 55 7.43 25.29 4.12
C ALA A 55 8.17 24.59 2.96
N TRP A 56 7.56 24.54 1.76
CA TRP A 56 8.23 23.99 0.58
C TRP A 56 9.41 24.84 0.11
N ALA A 57 9.28 26.19 0.19
CA ALA A 57 10.39 27.10 -0.07
C ALA A 57 11.57 26.84 0.87
N ALA A 58 11.30 26.58 2.16
CA ALA A 58 12.35 26.25 3.12
C ALA A 58 13.12 24.95 2.77
N LEU A 59 12.51 24.00 2.07
CA LEU A 59 13.21 22.87 1.50
C LEU A 59 13.98 23.27 0.25
N HIS A 60 13.30 23.81 -0.76
CA HIS A 60 13.86 24.05 -2.09
C HIS A 60 14.96 25.13 -2.12
N ASP A 61 14.83 26.20 -1.33
CA ASP A 61 15.85 27.27 -1.23
C ASP A 61 17.18 26.78 -0.61
N ASN A 62 17.17 25.63 0.04
CA ASN A 62 18.34 24.98 0.62
C ASN A 62 18.91 23.84 -0.22
N LEU A 63 18.37 23.61 -1.43
CA LEU A 63 18.88 22.67 -2.41
C LEU A 63 19.55 23.45 -3.55
N PRO A 64 20.60 22.90 -4.19
CA PRO A 64 21.14 23.45 -5.43
C PRO A 64 20.06 23.60 -6.52
N ASP A 65 20.10 24.70 -7.27
CA ASP A 65 19.19 24.92 -8.41
C ASP A 65 19.60 24.05 -9.60
N ASP A 66 19.22 22.77 -9.54
CA ASP A 66 19.43 21.80 -10.61
C ASP A 66 18.10 21.07 -10.89
N ARG A 67 17.45 21.44 -11.99
CA ARG A 67 16.16 20.89 -12.41
C ARG A 67 16.25 19.47 -12.96
N ASN A 68 17.45 18.97 -13.25
CA ASN A 68 17.68 17.63 -13.79
C ASN A 68 18.12 16.65 -12.69
N THR A 69 18.05 17.06 -11.43
CA THR A 69 18.46 16.23 -10.30
C THR A 69 17.26 15.97 -9.38
N SER A 70 17.21 14.76 -8.88
CA SER A 70 16.34 14.38 -7.77
C SER A 70 17.12 14.29 -6.48
N TRP A 71 16.44 14.53 -5.38
CA TRP A 71 17.01 14.55 -4.04
C TRP A 71 16.31 13.50 -3.19
N PHE A 72 17.08 12.69 -2.48
CA PHE A 72 16.58 11.50 -1.80
C PHE A 72 16.97 11.51 -0.33
N HIS A 73 16.01 11.18 0.54
CA HIS A 73 16.22 10.89 1.95
C HIS A 73 15.79 9.46 2.25
N ILE A 74 16.72 8.66 2.76
CA ILE A 74 16.49 7.26 3.11
C ILE A 74 15.78 7.20 4.46
N GLN A 75 14.71 6.41 4.54
CA GLN A 75 13.91 6.23 5.75
C GLN A 75 13.89 4.75 6.13
N ASP A 76 14.91 4.31 6.87
CA ASP A 76 15.07 2.93 7.35
C ASP A 76 14.59 2.74 8.81
N VAL A 77 14.32 3.84 9.53
CA VAL A 77 13.81 3.85 10.90
C VAL A 77 12.31 4.14 10.91
N GLY A 78 11.51 3.22 11.49
CA GLY A 78 10.05 3.29 11.47
C GLY A 78 9.48 4.59 12.05
N PRO A 79 9.82 4.99 13.29
CA PRO A 79 9.36 6.24 13.89
C PRO A 79 9.70 7.48 13.07
N GLU A 80 10.88 7.55 12.47
CA GLU A 80 11.26 8.67 11.61
C GLU A 80 10.43 8.70 10.32
N ALA A 81 10.24 7.54 9.70
CA ALA A 81 9.38 7.40 8.51
C ALA A 81 7.93 7.85 8.76
N LEU A 82 7.38 7.64 9.97
CA LEU A 82 6.09 8.19 10.38
C LEU A 82 6.13 9.72 10.49
N ARG A 83 7.15 10.26 11.16
CA ARG A 83 7.29 11.72 11.32
C ARG A 83 7.32 12.47 10.00
N TRP A 84 8.02 11.96 9.01
CA TRP A 84 8.07 12.57 7.68
C TRP A 84 6.72 12.49 6.96
N ARG A 85 5.97 11.39 7.10
CA ARG A 85 4.61 11.31 6.56
C ARG A 85 3.68 12.33 7.20
N LEU A 86 3.73 12.46 8.53
CA LEU A 86 2.94 13.48 9.25
C LEU A 86 3.34 14.89 8.81
N ALA A 87 4.64 15.19 8.72
CA ALA A 87 5.14 16.48 8.26
C ALA A 87 4.66 16.81 6.83
N MET A 88 4.68 15.85 5.91
CA MET A 88 4.14 16.02 4.55
C MET A 88 2.65 16.36 4.56
N ILE A 89 1.85 15.59 5.32
CA ILE A 89 0.40 15.80 5.41
C ILE A 89 0.08 17.17 6.03
N ASP A 90 0.82 17.54 7.08
CA ASP A 90 0.61 18.82 7.75
C ASP A 90 1.06 20.03 6.90
N THR A 91 2.07 19.82 6.03
CA THR A 91 2.57 20.85 5.10
C THR A 91 1.68 21.05 3.88
N ALA A 92 0.98 20.02 3.45
CA ALA A 92 0.15 20.06 2.24
C ALA A 92 -0.91 21.17 2.30
N THR A 93 -1.03 21.90 1.19
CA THR A 93 -1.95 23.04 1.03
C THR A 93 -2.87 22.92 -0.18
N VAL A 94 -2.52 22.07 -1.15
CA VAL A 94 -3.26 21.93 -2.40
C VAL A 94 -3.72 20.49 -2.61
N SER A 95 -2.84 19.50 -2.48
CA SER A 95 -3.18 18.11 -2.75
C SER A 95 -2.39 17.10 -1.93
N LEU A 96 -3.07 15.98 -1.63
CA LEU A 96 -2.48 14.76 -1.11
C LEU A 96 -2.95 13.59 -1.97
N ASP A 97 -2.00 12.80 -2.48
CA ASP A 97 -2.28 11.56 -3.18
C ASP A 97 -1.65 10.42 -2.39
N ALA A 98 -2.47 9.48 -1.92
CA ALA A 98 -2.06 8.36 -1.08
C ALA A 98 -2.45 7.02 -1.74
N GLN A 99 -1.48 6.12 -1.93
CA GLN A 99 -1.69 4.80 -2.51
C GLN A 99 -1.07 3.76 -1.61
N TYR A 100 -1.89 2.84 -1.06
CA TYR A 100 -1.42 1.85 -0.11
C TYR A 100 -2.08 0.48 -0.31
N PHE A 101 -1.32 -0.57 -0.02
CA PHE A 101 -1.83 -1.94 0.00
C PHE A 101 -2.56 -2.27 1.30
N ILE A 102 -2.03 -1.78 2.45
CA ILE A 102 -2.66 -1.93 3.77
C ILE A 102 -2.76 -0.57 4.45
N TRP A 103 -3.93 -0.29 5.02
CA TRP A 103 -4.15 0.81 5.96
C TRP A 103 -5.06 0.30 7.08
N LYS A 104 -4.49 0.12 8.29
CA LYS A 104 -5.22 -0.41 9.45
C LYS A 104 -5.82 0.69 10.32
N GLN A 105 -6.83 0.32 11.13
CA GLN A 105 -7.42 1.19 12.17
C GLN A 105 -6.68 1.12 13.52
N ASP A 106 -5.39 0.82 13.51
CA ASP A 106 -4.56 0.86 14.70
C ASP A 106 -4.12 2.30 15.06
N ALA A 107 -3.21 2.45 16.02
CA ALA A 107 -2.81 3.77 16.49
C ALA A 107 -2.16 4.61 15.38
N VAL A 108 -1.24 4.03 14.60
CA VAL A 108 -0.56 4.71 13.49
C VAL A 108 -1.54 5.07 12.37
N GLY A 109 -2.35 4.11 11.93
CA GLY A 109 -3.31 4.36 10.87
C GLY A 109 -4.38 5.37 11.24
N SER A 110 -4.81 5.36 12.52
CA SER A 110 -5.76 6.35 13.05
C SER A 110 -5.15 7.74 13.16
N LEU A 111 -3.90 7.86 13.63
CA LEU A 111 -3.18 9.14 13.69
C LEU A 111 -3.00 9.74 12.29
N MET A 112 -2.54 8.95 11.33
CA MET A 112 -2.36 9.42 9.96
C MET A 112 -3.69 9.83 9.32
N MET A 113 -4.78 9.06 9.54
CA MET A 113 -6.09 9.40 9.01
C MET A 113 -6.65 10.69 9.62
N GLU A 114 -6.44 10.92 10.91
CA GLU A 114 -6.79 12.20 11.55
C GLU A 114 -6.06 13.37 10.89
N ARG A 115 -4.76 13.25 10.60
CA ARG A 115 -4.00 14.28 9.90
C ARG A 115 -4.49 14.50 8.46
N VAL A 116 -4.84 13.43 7.75
CA VAL A 116 -5.45 13.52 6.40
C VAL A 116 -6.78 14.28 6.46
N LEU A 117 -7.66 13.97 7.40
CA LEU A 117 -8.91 14.70 7.60
C LEU A 117 -8.67 16.17 7.95
N ASN A 118 -7.67 16.47 8.78
CA ASN A 118 -7.30 17.84 9.12
C ASN A 118 -6.72 18.60 7.91
N ALA A 119 -5.99 17.93 7.02
CA ALA A 119 -5.55 18.53 5.76
C ALA A 119 -6.75 18.83 4.83
N ALA A 120 -7.68 17.90 4.71
CA ALA A 120 -8.92 18.09 3.96
C ALA A 120 -9.77 19.25 4.51
N ASP A 121 -9.84 19.44 5.84
CA ASP A 121 -10.49 20.60 6.49
C ASP A 121 -9.82 21.92 6.10
N ARG A 122 -8.51 21.93 5.87
CA ARG A 122 -7.78 23.12 5.37
C ARG A 122 -8.04 23.39 3.88
N GLY A 123 -8.80 22.53 3.19
CA GLY A 123 -9.12 22.65 1.76
C GLY A 123 -8.21 21.87 0.84
N VAL A 124 -7.32 21.03 1.36
CA VAL A 124 -6.47 20.15 0.57
C VAL A 124 -7.32 19.10 -0.16
N ARG A 125 -7.15 18.96 -1.47
CA ARG A 125 -7.76 17.86 -2.23
C ARG A 125 -7.03 16.56 -1.90
N VAL A 126 -7.75 15.58 -1.42
CA VAL A 126 -7.18 14.27 -1.07
C VAL A 126 -7.72 13.18 -2.00
N ARG A 127 -6.81 12.41 -2.61
CA ARG A 127 -7.13 11.17 -3.31
C ARG A 127 -6.48 10.00 -2.57
N MET A 128 -7.29 9.03 -2.16
CA MET A 128 -6.81 7.82 -1.50
C MET A 128 -7.15 6.60 -2.35
N LEU A 129 -6.15 5.82 -2.74
CA LEU A 129 -6.30 4.57 -3.47
C LEU A 129 -5.79 3.42 -2.61
N LEU A 130 -6.69 2.52 -2.23
CA LEU A 130 -6.38 1.38 -1.37
C LEU A 130 -6.67 0.06 -2.08
N ASP A 131 -5.81 -0.93 -1.88
CA ASP A 131 -6.10 -2.29 -2.35
C ASP A 131 -7.16 -2.96 -1.46
N ASP A 132 -8.02 -3.78 -2.06
CA ASP A 132 -9.12 -4.42 -1.34
C ASP A 132 -8.71 -5.62 -0.47
N SER A 133 -7.47 -6.13 -0.61
CA SER A 133 -7.06 -7.37 0.06
C SER A 133 -7.13 -7.30 1.58
N PHE A 134 -6.85 -6.16 2.18
CA PHE A 134 -6.81 -5.99 3.64
C PHE A 134 -7.86 -5.00 4.17
N LEU A 135 -8.90 -4.68 3.37
CA LEU A 135 -10.01 -3.85 3.81
C LEU A 135 -11.14 -4.63 4.48
N SER A 136 -10.99 -5.95 4.62
CA SER A 136 -12.00 -6.77 5.29
C SER A 136 -12.19 -6.34 6.75
N GLY A 137 -13.34 -5.74 7.06
CA GLY A 137 -13.65 -5.18 8.36
C GLY A 137 -13.28 -3.69 8.53
N GLU A 138 -12.62 -3.07 7.55
CA GLU A 138 -12.22 -1.67 7.56
C GLU A 138 -13.08 -0.79 6.62
N GLU A 139 -14.02 -1.39 5.87
CA GLU A 139 -14.80 -0.70 4.85
C GLU A 139 -15.63 0.46 5.41
N ASP A 140 -16.23 0.30 6.58
CA ASP A 140 -17.06 1.34 7.17
C ASP A 140 -16.25 2.58 7.53
N LEU A 141 -15.05 2.41 8.09
CA LEU A 141 -14.16 3.53 8.38
C LEU A 141 -13.77 4.26 7.10
N MET A 142 -13.35 3.53 6.07
CA MET A 142 -12.92 4.14 4.81
C MET A 142 -14.07 4.84 4.09
N LEU A 143 -15.29 4.28 4.18
CA LEU A 143 -16.50 4.92 3.65
C LEU A 143 -16.83 6.22 4.39
N GLU A 144 -16.70 6.23 5.73
CA GLU A 144 -16.93 7.44 6.54
C GLU A 144 -15.90 8.54 6.26
N VAL A 145 -14.65 8.18 5.91
CA VAL A 145 -13.62 9.13 5.44
C VAL A 145 -14.05 9.77 4.12
N ASP A 146 -14.61 8.99 3.18
CA ASP A 146 -15.10 9.46 1.87
C ASP A 146 -16.31 10.42 2.00
N ALA A 147 -16.94 10.52 3.18
CA ALA A 147 -17.96 11.53 3.45
C ALA A 147 -17.42 12.96 3.46
N HIS A 148 -16.09 13.14 3.57
CA HIS A 148 -15.52 14.48 3.57
C HIS A 148 -15.47 15.05 2.14
N PRO A 149 -15.97 16.28 1.88
CA PRO A 149 -16.12 16.82 0.52
C PRO A 149 -14.81 17.02 -0.25
N ASN A 150 -13.68 17.09 0.44
CA ASN A 150 -12.35 17.22 -0.16
C ASN A 150 -11.57 15.90 -0.23
N ILE A 151 -12.20 14.76 0.10
CA ILE A 151 -11.58 13.44 0.04
C ILE A 151 -12.34 12.59 -0.99
N GLU A 152 -11.61 11.94 -1.88
CA GLU A 152 -12.12 10.88 -2.73
C GLU A 152 -11.33 9.61 -2.44
N LEU A 153 -12.04 8.55 -2.01
CA LEU A 153 -11.45 7.27 -1.70
C LEU A 153 -11.91 6.21 -2.71
N ARG A 154 -10.94 5.58 -3.35
CA ARG A 154 -11.18 4.49 -4.30
C ARG A 154 -10.54 3.19 -3.81
N ILE A 155 -11.21 2.10 -4.12
CA ILE A 155 -10.73 0.74 -3.87
C ILE A 155 -10.24 0.15 -5.18
N PHE A 156 -8.98 -0.28 -5.21
CA PHE A 156 -8.40 -0.91 -6.38
C PHE A 156 -8.80 -2.38 -6.45
N ASN A 157 -9.33 -2.78 -7.62
CA ASN A 157 -9.68 -4.15 -7.97
C ASN A 157 -10.49 -4.87 -6.87
N PRO A 158 -11.67 -4.35 -6.50
CA PRO A 158 -12.46 -4.89 -5.39
C PRO A 158 -12.90 -6.32 -5.64
N PHE A 159 -13.03 -7.09 -4.56
CA PHE A 159 -13.72 -8.36 -4.56
C PHE A 159 -15.22 -8.14 -4.79
N GLU A 160 -15.84 -8.97 -5.62
CA GLU A 160 -17.26 -8.90 -5.89
C GLU A 160 -18.08 -9.44 -4.70
N VAL A 161 -17.71 -10.63 -4.23
CA VAL A 161 -18.31 -11.20 -3.01
C VAL A 161 -17.56 -10.67 -1.81
N ARG A 162 -18.22 -9.80 -1.05
CA ARG A 162 -17.64 -9.17 0.15
C ARG A 162 -18.03 -9.95 1.41
N SER A 163 -17.06 -10.14 2.27
CA SER A 163 -17.22 -10.79 3.56
C SER A 163 -16.24 -10.15 4.56
N SER A 164 -16.62 -10.11 5.83
CA SER A 164 -15.71 -9.73 6.92
C SER A 164 -14.58 -10.74 7.16
N SER A 165 -14.71 -11.95 6.60
CA SER A 165 -13.66 -12.98 6.61
C SER A 165 -12.96 -13.02 5.27
N MET A 166 -11.63 -12.81 5.27
CA MET A 166 -10.80 -12.88 4.07
C MET A 166 -10.90 -14.25 3.37
N SER A 167 -10.90 -15.35 4.12
CA SER A 167 -11.02 -16.69 3.55
C SER A 167 -12.34 -16.89 2.82
N LEU A 168 -13.45 -16.38 3.36
CA LEU A 168 -14.76 -16.42 2.70
C LEU A 168 -14.81 -15.48 1.50
N ARG A 169 -14.11 -14.35 1.54
CA ARG A 169 -13.98 -13.41 0.41
C ARG A 169 -13.28 -14.09 -0.76
N TYR A 170 -12.13 -14.74 -0.55
CA TYR A 170 -11.44 -15.51 -1.59
C TYR A 170 -12.29 -16.69 -2.10
N LEU A 171 -12.94 -17.44 -1.20
CA LEU A 171 -13.79 -18.56 -1.60
C LEU A 171 -14.96 -18.12 -2.47
N GLY A 172 -15.58 -16.99 -2.15
CA GLY A 172 -16.71 -16.44 -2.92
C GLY A 172 -16.32 -15.90 -4.30
N ASN A 173 -15.02 -15.63 -4.53
CA ASN A 173 -14.50 -15.08 -5.79
C ASN A 173 -13.61 -16.06 -6.56
N LEU A 174 -13.70 -17.38 -6.30
CA LEU A 174 -12.89 -18.39 -6.97
C LEU A 174 -13.11 -18.46 -8.49
N ASN A 175 -14.29 -18.10 -8.97
CA ASN A 175 -14.62 -18.02 -10.39
C ASN A 175 -13.92 -16.89 -11.12
N ASP A 176 -13.35 -15.92 -10.38
CA ASP A 176 -12.63 -14.75 -10.90
C ASP A 176 -11.23 -14.61 -10.26
N PHE A 177 -10.63 -15.76 -9.96
CA PHE A 177 -9.35 -15.84 -9.25
C PHE A 177 -8.22 -15.13 -9.99
N GLU A 178 -8.17 -15.23 -11.32
CA GLU A 178 -7.14 -14.58 -12.14
C GLU A 178 -7.16 -13.05 -11.92
N ARG A 179 -8.34 -12.42 -12.01
CA ARG A 179 -8.49 -10.98 -11.74
C ARG A 179 -8.20 -10.65 -10.28
N THR A 180 -8.83 -11.37 -9.36
CA THR A 180 -8.72 -11.09 -7.92
C THR A 180 -7.32 -11.31 -7.36
N ASN A 181 -6.44 -11.99 -8.09
CA ASN A 181 -5.03 -12.16 -7.73
C ASN A 181 -4.13 -11.00 -8.20
N HIS A 182 -4.62 -10.10 -9.04
CA HIS A 182 -3.90 -8.89 -9.42
C HIS A 182 -4.09 -7.82 -8.34
N ARG A 183 -3.08 -7.67 -7.47
CA ARG A 183 -3.14 -6.73 -6.34
C ARG A 183 -2.21 -5.56 -6.54
N MET A 184 -2.63 -4.40 -6.07
CA MET A 184 -1.83 -3.18 -6.06
C MET A 184 -0.94 -3.16 -4.81
N HIS A 185 0.32 -3.55 -4.96
CA HIS A 185 1.26 -3.59 -3.83
C HIS A 185 2.06 -2.29 -3.64
N ASN A 186 1.72 -1.25 -4.36
CA ASN A 186 2.35 0.08 -4.30
C ASN A 186 2.11 0.75 -2.94
N LYS A 187 3.11 1.50 -2.45
CA LYS A 187 2.99 2.34 -1.27
C LYS A 187 3.61 3.69 -1.57
N LEU A 188 2.77 4.70 -1.56
CA LEU A 188 3.10 6.03 -2.06
C LEU A 188 2.31 7.10 -1.30
N LEU A 189 2.97 8.20 -0.97
CA LEU A 189 2.36 9.45 -0.50
C LEU A 189 2.98 10.61 -1.25
N ILE A 190 2.16 11.46 -1.87
CA ILE A 190 2.61 12.68 -2.55
C ILE A 190 1.92 13.87 -1.90
N ALA A 191 2.66 14.93 -1.61
CA ALA A 191 2.13 16.19 -1.09
C ALA A 191 2.43 17.34 -2.07
N ASP A 192 1.39 18.00 -2.55
CA ASP A 192 1.42 19.18 -3.41
C ASP A 192 2.24 19.01 -4.72
N GLY A 193 2.57 17.77 -5.11
CA GLY A 193 3.54 17.51 -6.17
C GLY A 193 4.96 17.99 -5.88
N GLN A 194 5.27 18.32 -4.62
CA GLN A 194 6.56 18.85 -4.19
C GLN A 194 7.46 17.81 -3.54
N VAL A 195 6.89 16.86 -2.82
CA VAL A 195 7.60 15.77 -2.16
C VAL A 195 6.79 14.49 -2.27
N ALA A 196 7.47 13.37 -2.46
CA ALA A 196 6.88 12.03 -2.42
C ALA A 196 7.64 11.11 -1.46
N ILE A 197 6.95 10.17 -0.85
CA ILE A 197 7.53 9.00 -0.19
C ILE A 197 7.09 7.75 -0.95
N VAL A 198 8.06 6.95 -1.37
CA VAL A 198 7.85 5.66 -2.05
C VAL A 198 8.61 4.59 -1.28
N GLY A 199 8.00 3.42 -1.05
CA GLY A 199 8.72 2.36 -0.34
C GLY A 199 7.90 1.12 -0.03
N GLY A 200 8.34 0.39 0.98
CA GLY A 200 7.75 -0.88 1.39
C GLY A 200 6.74 -0.76 2.53
N ARG A 201 6.76 0.31 3.33
CA ARG A 201 5.89 0.44 4.50
C ARG A 201 4.44 0.67 4.14
N ASN A 202 3.57 -0.20 4.66
CA ASN A 202 2.15 0.06 4.75
C ASN A 202 1.83 0.96 5.96
N ILE A 203 0.55 1.30 6.15
CA ILE A 203 0.10 2.12 7.26
C ILE A 203 -0.51 1.21 8.33
N ALA A 204 0.35 0.80 9.26
CA ALA A 204 0.00 -0.01 10.43
C ALA A 204 1.15 0.00 11.44
N ASN A 205 0.85 -0.23 12.73
CA ASN A 205 1.80 -0.14 13.84
C ASN A 205 3.11 -0.91 13.62
N GLU A 206 3.01 -2.12 13.07
CA GLU A 206 4.15 -3.02 12.83
C GLU A 206 5.17 -2.49 11.81
N TYR A 207 4.80 -1.51 10.98
CA TYR A 207 5.72 -0.89 10.01
C TYR A 207 6.48 0.31 10.57
N PHE A 208 6.09 0.79 11.74
CA PHE A 208 6.66 1.99 12.35
C PHE A 208 7.24 1.77 13.76
N ASP A 209 7.49 0.52 14.12
CA ASP A 209 8.04 0.09 15.42
C ASP A 209 7.10 0.37 16.63
N PHE A 210 5.78 0.37 16.40
CA PHE A 210 4.76 0.58 17.45
C PHE A 210 3.94 -0.65 17.79
N ASP A 211 4.21 -1.80 17.19
CA ASP A 211 3.59 -3.06 17.61
C ASP A 211 4.36 -3.69 18.76
N ALA A 212 3.64 -4.27 19.73
CA ALA A 212 4.25 -4.82 20.94
C ALA A 212 4.92 -6.19 20.71
N GLU A 213 4.51 -6.92 19.66
CA GLU A 213 4.93 -8.30 19.44
C GLU A 213 5.82 -8.46 18.21
N LEU A 214 5.48 -7.75 17.11
CA LEU A 214 6.15 -7.92 15.83
C LEU A 214 6.30 -6.59 15.08
N ASN A 215 7.55 -6.21 14.79
CA ASN A 215 7.81 -5.06 13.93
C ASN A 215 8.61 -5.47 12.69
N PHE A 216 8.24 -4.91 11.55
CA PHE A 216 8.91 -5.16 10.28
C PHE A 216 10.07 -4.19 10.08
N ARG A 217 11.19 -4.71 9.59
CA ARG A 217 12.26 -3.90 9.03
C ARG A 217 11.92 -3.61 7.57
N ASP A 218 11.70 -2.36 7.26
CA ASP A 218 11.32 -1.93 5.92
C ASP A 218 12.07 -0.65 5.53
N PHE A 219 11.92 -0.24 4.29
CA PHE A 219 12.71 0.82 3.69
C PHE A 219 11.83 1.69 2.80
N ASP A 220 11.90 3.01 3.02
CA ASP A 220 11.27 4.00 2.16
C ASP A 220 12.28 5.05 1.71
N VAL A 221 11.92 5.76 0.68
CA VAL A 221 12.66 6.90 0.15
C VAL A 221 11.72 8.09 0.05
N MET A 222 12.04 9.17 0.76
CA MET A 222 11.44 10.48 0.52
C MET A 222 12.22 11.16 -0.60
N THR A 223 11.54 11.77 -1.56
CA THR A 223 12.18 12.38 -2.73
C THR A 223 11.50 13.67 -3.16
N THR A 224 12.29 14.55 -3.78
CA THR A 224 11.85 15.75 -4.47
C THR A 224 12.67 15.92 -5.76
N GLY A 225 12.25 16.80 -6.67
CA GLY A 225 12.97 17.12 -7.92
C GLY A 225 12.45 16.37 -9.14
N GLU A 226 13.36 16.04 -10.07
CA GLU A 226 13.04 15.56 -11.43
C GLU A 226 12.12 14.33 -11.49
N ILE A 227 12.20 13.43 -10.52
CA ILE A 227 11.44 12.17 -10.50
C ILE A 227 9.94 12.34 -10.15
N LEU A 228 9.55 13.48 -9.55
CA LEU A 228 8.18 13.67 -9.04
C LEU A 228 7.09 13.56 -10.09
N PRO A 229 7.23 14.12 -11.31
CA PRO A 229 6.23 13.93 -12.37
C PRO A 229 6.00 12.45 -12.71
N ASP A 230 7.05 11.63 -12.77
CA ASP A 230 6.93 10.21 -13.06
C ASP A 230 6.16 9.48 -11.94
N ILE A 231 6.45 9.81 -10.68
CA ILE A 231 5.75 9.25 -9.52
C ILE A 231 4.28 9.66 -9.53
N SER A 232 3.98 10.93 -9.82
CA SER A 232 2.60 11.44 -9.90
C SER A 232 1.84 10.79 -11.07
N ASN A 233 2.47 10.62 -12.22
CA ASN A 233 1.88 9.92 -13.36
C ASN A 233 1.59 8.44 -13.04
N SER A 234 2.48 7.77 -12.31
CA SER A 234 2.24 6.40 -11.86
C SER A 234 0.98 6.30 -10.98
N PHE A 235 0.81 7.21 -10.02
CA PHE A 235 -0.44 7.28 -9.25
C PHE A 235 -1.66 7.50 -10.16
N ASP A 236 -1.58 8.46 -11.08
CA ASP A 236 -2.67 8.80 -11.99
C ASP A 236 -3.04 7.61 -12.93
N HIS A 237 -2.08 6.79 -13.36
CA HIS A 237 -2.33 5.58 -14.13
C HIS A 237 -3.20 4.59 -13.35
N TYR A 238 -2.87 4.33 -12.08
CA TYR A 238 -3.67 3.45 -11.22
C TYR A 238 -5.04 4.06 -10.90
N TRP A 239 -5.08 5.35 -10.58
CA TRP A 239 -6.31 6.07 -10.24
C TRP A 239 -7.33 6.08 -11.36
N ASN A 240 -6.87 6.26 -12.60
CA ASN A 240 -7.72 6.35 -13.81
C ASN A 240 -7.86 5.02 -14.56
N SER A 241 -7.39 3.91 -14.02
CA SER A 241 -7.34 2.61 -14.71
C SER A 241 -8.69 1.97 -15.01
N GLY A 242 -9.79 2.50 -14.47
CA GLY A 242 -11.10 1.85 -14.49
C GLY A 242 -11.27 0.72 -13.46
N TRP A 243 -10.19 0.28 -12.82
CA TRP A 243 -10.21 -0.70 -11.72
C TRP A 243 -10.14 -0.05 -10.33
N ALA A 244 -10.08 1.26 -10.26
CA ALA A 244 -10.17 2.07 -9.06
C ALA A 244 -11.63 2.51 -8.85
N TYR A 245 -12.37 1.81 -8.02
CA TYR A 245 -13.78 2.03 -7.76
C TYR A 245 -14.00 2.98 -6.60
N PRO A 246 -14.84 4.04 -6.71
CA PRO A 246 -15.30 4.78 -5.54
C PRO A 246 -15.83 3.83 -4.47
N ILE A 247 -15.44 4.04 -3.22
CA ILE A 247 -15.83 3.12 -2.15
C ILE A 247 -17.34 3.02 -1.97
N SER A 248 -18.08 4.09 -2.23
CA SER A 248 -19.55 4.12 -2.21
C SER A 248 -20.19 3.15 -3.21
N LEU A 249 -19.55 2.93 -4.38
CA LEU A 249 -20.00 1.92 -5.35
C LEU A 249 -19.69 0.49 -4.89
N VAL A 250 -18.61 0.31 -4.12
CA VAL A 250 -18.19 -1.00 -3.61
C VAL A 250 -19.05 -1.43 -2.43
N THR A 251 -19.40 -0.51 -1.55
CA THR A 251 -20.20 -0.76 -0.34
C THR A 251 -21.70 -0.61 -0.58
N HIS A 252 -22.11 -0.03 -1.71
CA HIS A 252 -23.49 0.33 -2.01
C HIS A 252 -24.14 1.20 -0.92
N ARG A 253 -23.36 2.07 -0.30
CA ARG A 253 -23.75 2.94 0.81
C ARG A 253 -23.15 4.32 0.62
N THR A 254 -23.85 5.33 1.10
CA THR A 254 -23.34 6.72 1.16
C THR A 254 -23.35 7.15 2.63
N PRO A 255 -22.19 7.53 3.19
CA PRO A 255 -22.10 7.98 4.57
C PRO A 255 -22.65 9.39 4.72
N ASP A 256 -22.96 9.77 5.96
CA ASP A 256 -23.41 11.13 6.30
C ASP A 256 -22.43 11.90 7.18
N ALA A 257 -22.73 13.19 7.42
CA ALA A 257 -21.86 14.05 8.22
C ALA A 257 -21.80 13.63 9.71
N ALA A 258 -22.82 12.96 10.23
CA ALA A 258 -22.80 12.49 11.61
C ALA A 258 -21.85 11.27 11.77
N GLU A 259 -21.80 10.40 10.77
CA GLU A 259 -20.86 9.28 10.73
C GLU A 259 -19.42 9.80 10.67
N LEU A 260 -19.12 10.83 9.84
CA LEU A 260 -17.81 11.48 9.81
C LEU A 260 -17.44 12.11 11.17
N ALA A 261 -18.38 12.73 11.86
CA ALA A 261 -18.13 13.30 13.19
C ALA A 261 -17.84 12.20 14.24
N ALA A 262 -18.54 11.08 14.18
CA ALA A 262 -18.30 9.92 15.04
C ALA A 262 -16.94 9.28 14.74
N LEU A 263 -16.57 9.18 13.46
CA LEU A 263 -15.25 8.70 13.01
C LEU A 263 -14.12 9.50 13.66
N ARG A 264 -14.16 10.83 13.63
CA ARG A 264 -13.12 11.69 14.23
C ARG A 264 -12.89 11.38 15.72
N THR A 265 -13.97 11.06 16.44
CA THR A 265 -13.87 10.67 17.85
C THR A 265 -13.20 9.31 18.02
N ARG A 266 -13.51 8.33 17.16
CA ARG A 266 -12.86 7.02 17.17
C ARG A 266 -11.39 7.11 16.81
N LEU A 267 -11.05 7.88 15.77
CA LEU A 267 -9.64 8.06 15.34
C LEU A 267 -8.80 8.63 16.47
N ARG A 268 -9.26 9.71 17.15
CA ARG A 268 -8.56 10.27 18.31
C ARG A 268 -8.39 9.27 19.45
N HIS A 269 -9.43 8.48 19.73
CA HIS A 269 -9.34 7.45 20.76
C HIS A 269 -8.30 6.37 20.40
N ASN A 270 -8.29 5.91 19.17
CA ASN A 270 -7.35 4.88 18.70
C ASN A 270 -5.92 5.42 18.62
N ALA A 271 -5.73 6.69 18.26
CA ALA A 271 -4.43 7.35 18.17
C ALA A 271 -3.85 7.73 19.55
N ALA A 272 -4.64 7.70 20.64
CA ALA A 272 -4.21 8.13 21.98
C ALA A 272 -2.89 7.50 22.49
N PRO A 273 -2.52 6.26 22.15
CA PRO A 273 -1.20 5.71 22.50
C PRO A 273 -0.03 6.51 21.89
N LEU A 274 -0.29 7.29 20.86
CA LEU A 274 0.68 8.12 20.15
C LEU A 274 0.50 9.62 20.41
N ASP A 275 -0.17 10.03 21.50
CA ASP A 275 -0.45 11.43 21.80
C ASP A 275 0.81 12.30 21.85
N ALA A 276 1.94 11.76 22.31
CA ALA A 276 3.23 12.44 22.30
C ALA A 276 3.71 12.81 20.86
N TRP A 277 3.15 12.18 19.83
CA TRP A 277 3.46 12.44 18.42
C TRP A 277 2.65 13.59 17.81
N HIS A 278 1.68 14.11 18.54
CA HIS A 278 0.94 15.31 18.15
C HIS A 278 1.75 16.61 18.33
N ALA A 279 2.76 16.57 19.20
CA ALA A 279 3.67 17.69 19.43
C ALA A 279 5.07 17.39 18.84
N PRO A 280 5.82 18.42 18.38
CA PRO A 280 7.24 18.24 18.07
C PRO A 280 7.99 17.69 19.27
N SER A 281 8.94 16.75 19.04
CA SER A 281 9.83 16.32 20.12
C SER A 281 10.80 17.43 20.51
N ASP A 282 11.36 17.39 21.72
CA ASP A 282 12.31 18.40 22.21
C ASP A 282 13.52 18.64 21.30
N ASN A 283 13.82 17.69 20.41
CA ASN A 283 14.90 17.74 19.44
C ASN A 283 14.46 18.06 18.00
N GLU A 284 13.15 18.30 17.78
CA GLU A 284 12.63 18.62 16.47
C GLU A 284 12.39 20.12 16.32
N PRO A 285 12.61 20.68 15.12
CA PRO A 285 12.25 22.06 14.83
C PRO A 285 10.76 22.31 15.10
N GLU A 286 10.46 23.39 15.83
CA GLU A 286 9.09 23.74 16.26
C GLU A 286 8.14 24.05 15.10
N THR A 287 8.67 24.38 13.91
CA THR A 287 7.87 24.75 12.76
C THR A 287 8.15 23.87 11.55
N LEU A 288 7.14 23.63 10.71
CA LEU A 288 7.29 22.91 9.46
C LEU A 288 8.38 23.48 8.54
N PRO A 289 8.48 24.81 8.31
CA PRO A 289 9.57 25.36 7.52
C PRO A 289 10.96 25.04 8.11
N ALA A 290 11.14 25.13 9.42
CA ALA A 290 12.40 24.79 10.07
C ALA A 290 12.74 23.29 9.91
N ARG A 291 11.73 22.41 9.98
CA ARG A 291 11.89 20.97 9.76
C ARG A 291 12.31 20.67 8.32
N TRP A 292 11.66 21.25 7.33
CA TRP A 292 12.04 21.08 5.92
C TRP A 292 13.43 21.64 5.62
N LYS A 293 13.80 22.78 6.23
CA LYS A 293 15.17 23.30 6.13
C LYS A 293 16.19 22.34 6.74
N SER A 294 15.87 21.70 7.87
CA SER A 294 16.82 20.85 8.59
C SER A 294 17.17 19.56 7.83
N VAL A 295 16.27 19.03 6.99
CA VAL A 295 16.54 17.80 6.21
C VAL A 295 17.32 18.07 4.93
N ALA A 296 17.30 19.29 4.40
CA ALA A 296 17.91 19.61 3.10
C ALA A 296 19.40 19.21 3.00
N PRO A 297 20.24 19.41 4.03
CA PRO A 297 21.66 18.95 3.99
C PRO A 297 21.85 17.44 3.95
N ASP A 298 20.85 16.66 4.42
CA ASP A 298 20.93 15.20 4.49
C ASP A 298 20.39 14.54 3.22
N LEU A 299 19.88 15.33 2.27
CA LEU A 299 19.37 14.82 1.01
C LEU A 299 20.54 14.45 0.07
N ILE A 300 20.41 13.28 -0.52
CA ILE A 300 21.39 12.74 -1.48
C ILE A 300 20.95 13.09 -2.90
N ALA A 301 21.78 13.80 -3.65
CA ALA A 301 21.52 14.11 -5.04
C ALA A 301 21.74 12.89 -5.95
N GLY A 302 20.90 12.73 -6.96
CA GLY A 302 21.06 11.65 -7.93
C GLY A 302 20.03 11.67 -9.04
N HIS A 303 20.27 10.84 -10.05
CA HIS A 303 19.30 10.54 -11.11
C HIS A 303 18.58 9.24 -10.77
N ALA A 304 17.28 9.22 -10.97
CA ALA A 304 16.47 8.05 -10.73
C ALA A 304 15.52 7.77 -11.91
N ARG A 305 15.06 6.56 -11.98
CA ARG A 305 14.02 6.13 -12.91
C ARG A 305 13.00 5.30 -12.16
N LEU A 306 11.74 5.65 -12.31
CA LEU A 306 10.65 4.87 -11.78
C LEU A 306 10.42 3.62 -12.64
N LEU A 307 10.28 2.48 -11.99
CA LEU A 307 9.85 1.23 -12.61
C LEU A 307 8.50 0.85 -12.01
N GLU A 308 7.52 0.66 -12.85
CA GLU A 308 6.17 0.28 -12.44
C GLU A 308 5.60 -0.80 -13.34
N ASP A 309 4.65 -1.56 -12.82
CA ASP A 309 3.76 -2.40 -13.61
C ASP A 309 2.52 -1.60 -13.98
N THR A 310 1.93 -1.88 -15.14
CA THR A 310 0.68 -1.22 -15.53
C THR A 310 -0.52 -1.84 -14.81
N PRO A 311 -1.55 -1.04 -14.45
CA PRO A 311 -2.75 -1.52 -13.78
C PRO A 311 -3.73 -2.27 -14.70
N LEU A 312 -3.28 -2.81 -15.84
CA LEU A 312 -4.11 -3.49 -16.84
C LEU A 312 -4.42 -4.92 -16.40
N ILE A 313 -5.52 -5.11 -15.68
CA ILE A 313 -5.91 -6.40 -15.08
C ILE A 313 -6.46 -7.39 -16.12
N THR A 314 -6.97 -6.91 -17.26
CA THR A 314 -7.70 -7.73 -18.24
C THR A 314 -6.87 -8.21 -19.42
N GLU A 315 -5.68 -7.67 -19.63
CA GLU A 315 -4.81 -8.09 -20.72
C GLU A 315 -4.01 -9.33 -20.32
N LYS A 316 -4.39 -10.47 -20.87
CA LYS A 316 -3.63 -11.73 -20.74
C LYS A 316 -2.26 -11.54 -21.36
N ASN A 317 -1.21 -11.89 -20.65
CA ASN A 317 0.19 -11.88 -21.08
C ASN A 317 0.87 -10.50 -21.15
N LEU A 318 0.43 -9.51 -20.36
CA LEU A 318 1.33 -8.39 -20.11
C LEU A 318 2.56 -8.90 -19.37
N PRO A 319 3.76 -8.63 -19.89
CA PRO A 319 4.98 -8.94 -19.15
C PRO A 319 4.93 -8.18 -17.82
N VAL A 320 5.44 -8.81 -16.75
CA VAL A 320 5.68 -8.15 -15.46
C VAL A 320 6.79 -7.14 -15.70
N GLN A 321 6.43 -5.95 -16.15
CA GLN A 321 7.35 -4.96 -16.73
C GLN A 321 8.43 -4.55 -15.75
N ALA A 322 8.09 -4.38 -14.47
CA ALA A 322 9.05 -4.03 -13.43
C ALA A 322 10.07 -5.18 -13.23
N ALA A 323 9.63 -6.43 -13.15
CA ALA A 323 10.51 -7.57 -12.98
C ALA A 323 11.47 -7.76 -14.17
N GLU A 324 11.01 -7.59 -15.41
CA GLU A 324 11.87 -7.66 -16.59
C GLU A 324 12.93 -6.56 -16.61
N LYS A 325 12.55 -5.33 -16.26
CA LYS A 325 13.47 -4.20 -16.18
C LYS A 325 14.51 -4.41 -15.07
N ILE A 326 14.11 -4.91 -13.90
CA ILE A 326 15.02 -5.25 -12.79
C ILE A 326 15.96 -6.38 -13.21
N THR A 327 15.46 -7.42 -13.89
CA THR A 327 16.28 -8.52 -14.42
C THR A 327 17.32 -8.00 -15.42
N GLY A 328 16.93 -7.03 -16.27
CA GLY A 328 17.84 -6.35 -17.19
C GLY A 328 18.95 -5.56 -16.47
N LEU A 329 18.63 -4.90 -15.36
CA LEU A 329 19.65 -4.22 -14.53
C LEU A 329 20.63 -5.21 -13.91
N PHE A 330 20.15 -6.36 -13.43
CA PHE A 330 21.04 -7.40 -12.90
C PHE A 330 21.96 -7.98 -13.97
N ALA A 331 21.46 -8.19 -15.19
CA ALA A 331 22.24 -8.71 -16.29
C ALA A 331 23.46 -7.85 -16.65
N GLY A 332 23.42 -6.53 -16.41
CA GLY A 332 24.51 -5.60 -16.62
C GLY A 332 25.51 -5.48 -15.45
N THR A 333 25.36 -6.30 -14.40
CA THR A 333 26.23 -6.20 -13.20
C THR A 333 27.56 -6.93 -13.43
N ASP A 334 28.66 -6.28 -13.08
CA ASP A 334 30.03 -6.80 -13.24
C ASP A 334 30.73 -7.18 -11.92
N ARG A 335 30.20 -6.78 -10.76
CA ARG A 335 30.87 -6.95 -9.45
C ARG A 335 30.01 -7.68 -8.43
N GLU A 336 28.88 -7.11 -8.05
CA GLU A 336 28.06 -7.62 -6.95
C GLU A 336 26.58 -7.29 -7.13
N VAL A 337 25.71 -8.26 -6.84
CA VAL A 337 24.27 -8.09 -6.61
C VAL A 337 23.99 -8.32 -5.14
N VAL A 338 23.31 -7.37 -4.48
CA VAL A 338 22.76 -7.52 -3.13
C VAL A 338 21.25 -7.45 -3.24
N SER A 339 20.56 -8.49 -2.81
CA SER A 339 19.10 -8.55 -2.79
C SER A 339 18.61 -8.72 -1.35
N ILE A 340 17.73 -7.84 -0.92
CA ILE A 340 17.03 -7.94 0.37
C ILE A 340 15.54 -8.04 0.06
N SER A 341 14.92 -9.15 0.41
CA SER A 341 13.50 -9.40 0.15
C SER A 341 12.92 -10.32 1.21
N ALA A 342 11.76 -9.95 1.77
CA ALA A 342 11.07 -10.79 2.75
C ALA A 342 10.71 -12.17 2.16
N TYR A 343 10.37 -12.21 0.87
CA TYR A 343 9.96 -13.43 0.17
C TYR A 343 10.81 -13.60 -1.10
N LEU A 344 11.91 -14.34 -0.98
CA LEU A 344 12.76 -14.66 -2.12
C LEU A 344 12.23 -15.94 -2.81
N ILE A 345 11.40 -15.75 -3.82
CA ILE A 345 10.85 -16.82 -4.66
C ILE A 345 11.38 -16.63 -6.09
N PRO A 346 12.59 -17.15 -6.39
CA PRO A 346 13.20 -16.92 -7.69
C PRO A 346 12.49 -17.74 -8.79
N SER A 347 12.21 -17.07 -9.93
CA SER A 347 11.77 -17.75 -11.14
C SER A 347 12.93 -18.57 -11.76
N SER A 348 12.61 -19.45 -12.70
CA SER A 348 13.63 -20.19 -13.46
C SER A 348 14.59 -19.28 -14.19
N GLU A 349 14.09 -18.17 -14.74
CA GLU A 349 14.86 -17.14 -15.45
C GLU A 349 15.83 -16.42 -14.52
N LEU A 350 15.36 -16.03 -13.32
CA LEU A 350 16.19 -15.37 -12.32
C LEU A 350 17.29 -16.31 -11.79
N LEU A 351 16.99 -17.60 -11.62
CA LEU A 351 17.99 -18.63 -11.26
C LEU A 351 19.04 -18.82 -12.35
N ALA A 352 18.62 -18.89 -13.61
CA ALA A 352 19.53 -19.01 -14.75
C ALA A 352 20.44 -17.78 -14.88
N LEU A 353 19.89 -16.57 -14.69
CA LEU A 353 20.66 -15.32 -14.65
C LEU A 353 21.68 -15.33 -13.50
N ALA A 354 21.27 -15.72 -12.30
CA ALA A 354 22.15 -15.78 -11.15
C ALA A 354 23.32 -16.77 -11.38
N GLN A 355 23.06 -17.92 -11.98
CA GLN A 355 24.10 -18.89 -12.38
C GLN A 355 25.08 -18.30 -13.41
N SER A 356 24.55 -17.60 -14.42
CA SER A 356 25.38 -16.93 -15.45
C SER A 356 26.26 -15.87 -14.85
N LEU A 357 25.72 -14.98 -14.00
CA LEU A 357 26.48 -13.92 -13.32
C LEU A 357 27.58 -14.50 -12.42
N THR A 358 27.25 -15.55 -11.67
CA THR A 358 28.22 -16.21 -10.78
C THR A 358 29.35 -16.86 -11.59
N ALA A 359 29.05 -17.45 -12.75
CA ALA A 359 30.07 -17.99 -13.67
C ALA A 359 31.00 -16.91 -14.25
N GLN A 360 30.53 -15.65 -14.32
CA GLN A 360 31.33 -14.49 -14.73
C GLN A 360 32.11 -13.86 -13.55
N GLY A 361 31.98 -14.40 -12.33
CA GLY A 361 32.68 -13.91 -11.15
C GLY A 361 31.91 -12.83 -10.37
N VAL A 362 30.66 -12.56 -10.72
CA VAL A 362 29.80 -11.64 -9.96
C VAL A 362 29.40 -12.29 -8.66
N ARG A 363 29.56 -11.57 -7.55
CA ARG A 363 29.12 -12.01 -6.22
C ARG A 363 27.64 -11.73 -6.03
N ILE A 364 26.88 -12.74 -5.62
CA ILE A 364 25.46 -12.58 -5.28
C ILE A 364 25.28 -12.80 -3.77
N ARG A 365 24.67 -11.81 -3.10
CA ARG A 365 24.28 -11.89 -1.71
C ARG A 365 22.77 -11.68 -1.59
N ALA A 366 22.09 -12.56 -0.89
CA ALA A 366 20.66 -12.44 -0.65
C ALA A 366 20.36 -12.55 0.84
N LEU A 367 19.51 -11.65 1.33
CA LEU A 367 18.90 -11.71 2.66
C LEU A 367 17.41 -11.89 2.51
N THR A 368 16.85 -12.91 3.14
CA THR A 368 15.41 -13.18 3.14
C THR A 368 14.95 -13.69 4.49
N ASN A 369 13.64 -13.66 4.74
CA ASN A 369 13.07 -14.20 5.97
C ASN A 369 13.31 -15.70 6.09
N SER A 370 13.51 -16.16 7.32
CA SER A 370 13.48 -17.60 7.65
C SER A 370 12.02 -18.08 7.78
N LEU A 371 11.84 -19.41 7.84
CA LEU A 371 10.51 -19.97 8.13
C LEU A 371 9.95 -19.49 9.48
N ALA A 372 10.81 -19.23 10.47
CA ALA A 372 10.40 -18.76 11.78
C ALA A 372 10.03 -17.27 11.84
N SER A 373 10.49 -16.48 10.86
CA SER A 373 10.18 -15.04 10.74
C SER A 373 9.19 -14.73 9.61
N ASN A 374 8.57 -15.76 9.06
CA ASN A 374 7.57 -15.64 8.00
C ASN A 374 6.16 -15.64 8.64
N ASN A 375 5.34 -14.66 8.30
CA ASN A 375 3.95 -14.59 8.74
C ASN A 375 2.98 -15.43 7.88
N HIS A 376 3.48 -16.07 6.82
CA HIS A 376 2.75 -17.06 6.03
C HIS A 376 3.24 -18.46 6.40
N ILE A 377 2.37 -19.23 7.05
CA ILE A 377 2.59 -20.67 7.24
C ILE A 377 2.21 -21.36 5.91
N PRO A 378 3.08 -22.19 5.33
CA PRO A 378 2.77 -22.93 4.10
C PRO A 378 1.62 -23.90 4.27
#